data_e86df9ce1a613ad373cba7ba7604e90c
#
_entry.id   e86df9ce1a613ad373cba7ba7604e90c
#
_cell.length_a   1.000
_cell.length_b   1.000
_cell.length_c   1.000
_cell.angle_alpha   90.00
_cell.angle_beta   90.00
_cell.angle_gamma   90.00
#
_symmetry.space_group_name_H-M   'P 1'
#
loop_
_entity.id
_entity.type
_entity.pdbx_description
1 polymer ?
#
loop_
_entity_poly.entity_id
_entity_poly.type
_entity_poly.pdbx_seq_one_letter_code
_entity_poly.pdbx_strand_id
1 'polypeptide(L)'
;MTLDQTPEIPPIKRRQIKLETVLISLGILVGVMFVIYGLNSATTGREALGYPAEIVDISPAPNDRQVLSQTEISVNLQDGFEAVLVLDGIEIPTTRLEDFVPVAAKPGQQIELPPTAIYDQGNSLIRFEPTSGAVIEKYTVGIHKVKCIFWKIEEGRAASHSYEWSFEVL
;
A
#
# COMPACT_ATOMS: atom_id res chain seq x y z
N MET A 1 86.66 -13.94 3.16
CA MET A 1 86.31 -13.11 1.99
C MET A 1 84.96 -13.51 1.51
N THR A 2 83.94 -12.92 2.17
CA THR A 2 82.53 -13.25 1.99
C THR A 2 81.91 -12.17 1.11
N LEU A 3 81.51 -12.55 -0.09
CA LEU A 3 80.89 -11.65 -1.06
C LEU A 3 79.43 -11.37 -0.56
N ASP A 4 79.19 -10.09 -0.27
CA ASP A 4 77.90 -9.52 0.01
C ASP A 4 77.00 -9.59 -1.24
N GLN A 5 76.03 -10.52 -1.27
CA GLN A 5 75.05 -10.59 -2.35
C GLN A 5 73.81 -9.76 -1.88
N THR A 6 73.80 -8.49 -2.25
CA THR A 6 72.63 -7.67 -2.14
C THR A 6 71.58 -8.17 -3.11
N PRO A 7 70.36 -8.55 -2.66
CA PRO A 7 69.30 -9.02 -3.58
C PRO A 7 68.82 -7.87 -4.47
N GLU A 8 69.00 -8.05 -5.77
CA GLU A 8 68.53 -7.12 -6.81
C GLU A 8 67.02 -7.18 -6.91
N ILE A 9 66.37 -6.11 -6.43
CA ILE A 9 64.91 -5.97 -6.48
C ILE A 9 64.51 -5.72 -7.95
N PRO A 10 63.70 -6.60 -8.58
CA PRO A 10 63.32 -6.40 -9.99
C PRO A 10 62.49 -5.12 -10.15
N PRO A 11 62.66 -4.37 -11.23
CA PRO A 11 61.97 -3.11 -11.46
C PRO A 11 60.46 -3.38 -11.61
N ILE A 12 59.64 -2.65 -10.85
CA ILE A 12 58.19 -2.69 -10.93
C ILE A 12 57.77 -2.15 -12.31
N LYS A 13 57.31 -3.07 -13.17
CA LYS A 13 56.85 -2.75 -14.51
C LYS A 13 55.54 -1.96 -14.39
N ARG A 14 55.58 -0.63 -14.52
CA ARG A 14 54.38 0.23 -14.54
C ARG A 14 53.48 -0.24 -15.68
N ARG A 15 52.35 -0.82 -15.34
CA ARG A 15 51.30 -1.27 -16.28
C ARG A 15 50.70 0.00 -16.91
N GLN A 16 50.92 0.24 -18.17
CA GLN A 16 50.30 1.35 -18.91
C GLN A 16 48.81 1.02 -18.99
N ILE A 17 47.96 1.83 -18.34
CA ILE A 17 46.54 1.72 -18.41
C ILE A 17 46.12 2.16 -19.81
N LYS A 18 45.58 1.26 -20.59
CA LYS A 18 45.09 1.56 -21.93
C LYS A 18 43.83 2.45 -21.81
N LEU A 19 43.77 3.47 -22.65
CA LEU A 19 42.65 4.42 -22.70
C LEU A 19 41.30 3.71 -22.84
N GLU A 20 41.28 2.62 -23.60
CA GLU A 20 40.08 1.75 -23.78
C GLU A 20 39.58 1.20 -22.46
N THR A 21 40.48 0.73 -21.58
CA THR A 21 40.10 0.20 -20.26
C THR A 21 39.48 1.28 -19.36
N VAL A 22 40.00 2.51 -19.44
CA VAL A 22 39.48 3.65 -18.70
C VAL A 22 38.06 4.01 -19.19
N LEU A 23 37.86 4.04 -20.51
CA LEU A 23 36.56 4.34 -21.10
C LEU A 23 35.50 3.29 -20.74
N ILE A 24 35.87 2.00 -20.78
CA ILE A 24 34.96 0.91 -20.38
C ILE A 24 34.61 1.05 -18.90
N SER A 25 35.58 1.27 -18.02
CA SER A 25 35.32 1.43 -16.58
C SER A 25 34.44 2.64 -16.28
N LEU A 26 34.66 3.76 -17.00
CA LEU A 26 33.81 4.95 -16.87
C LEU A 26 32.37 4.68 -17.34
N GLY A 27 32.21 3.96 -18.45
CA GLY A 27 30.89 3.57 -18.95
C GLY A 27 30.12 2.70 -17.96
N ILE A 28 30.79 1.73 -17.33
CA ILE A 28 30.20 0.88 -16.29
C ILE A 28 29.81 1.73 -15.08
N LEU A 29 30.67 2.63 -14.62
CA LEU A 29 30.39 3.51 -13.48
C LEU A 29 29.14 4.38 -13.73
N VAL A 30 29.06 4.99 -14.90
CA VAL A 30 27.91 5.81 -15.31
C VAL A 30 26.65 4.96 -15.38
N GLY A 31 26.73 3.75 -15.97
CA GLY A 31 25.60 2.81 -16.01
C GLY A 31 25.08 2.43 -14.62
N VAL A 32 25.99 2.12 -13.69
CA VAL A 32 25.62 1.81 -12.29
C VAL A 32 25.01 3.02 -11.61
N MET A 33 25.52 4.22 -11.82
CA MET A 33 24.90 5.45 -11.29
C MET A 33 23.48 5.65 -11.79
N PHE A 34 23.21 5.40 -13.07
CA PHE A 34 21.84 5.50 -13.61
C PHE A 34 20.89 4.45 -13.02
N VAL A 35 21.36 3.23 -12.80
CA VAL A 35 20.56 2.20 -12.15
C VAL A 35 20.23 2.59 -10.71
N ILE A 36 21.21 3.04 -9.93
CA ILE A 36 21.00 3.48 -8.55
C ILE A 36 20.05 4.68 -8.51
N TYR A 37 20.23 5.65 -9.39
CA TYR A 37 19.36 6.82 -9.50
C TYR A 37 17.93 6.42 -9.88
N GLY A 38 17.76 5.52 -10.86
CA GLY A 38 16.47 5.00 -11.28
C GLY A 38 15.73 4.27 -10.17
N LEU A 39 16.43 3.39 -9.42
CA LEU A 39 15.85 2.69 -8.28
C LEU A 39 15.45 3.63 -7.13
N ASN A 40 16.28 4.63 -6.86
CA ASN A 40 16.01 5.61 -5.79
C ASN A 40 14.92 6.63 -6.16
N SER A 41 14.69 6.84 -7.45
CA SER A 41 13.64 7.73 -7.98
C SER A 41 12.34 6.99 -8.32
N ALA A 42 12.33 5.66 -8.23
CA ALA A 42 11.15 4.86 -8.49
C ALA A 42 10.15 5.03 -7.33
N THR A 43 9.11 5.84 -7.55
CA THR A 43 7.94 5.87 -6.67
C THR A 43 7.16 4.56 -6.84
N THR A 44 7.04 3.78 -5.77
CA THR A 44 6.18 2.59 -5.76
C THR A 44 4.70 3.01 -5.73
N GLY A 45 3.81 2.14 -6.20
CA GLY A 45 2.40 2.47 -6.46
C GLY A 45 1.68 3.24 -5.35
N ARG A 46 1.93 2.93 -4.08
CA ARG A 46 1.34 3.62 -2.92
C ARG A 46 1.75 5.10 -2.82
N GLU A 47 3.03 5.41 -2.98
CA GLU A 47 3.55 6.78 -2.95
C GLU A 47 3.08 7.60 -4.16
N ALA A 48 2.94 6.94 -5.32
CA ALA A 48 2.42 7.56 -6.52
C ALA A 48 0.93 7.94 -6.39
N LEU A 49 0.16 7.22 -5.56
CA LEU A 49 -1.26 7.48 -5.31
C LEU A 49 -1.49 8.49 -4.19
N GLY A 50 -0.45 8.92 -3.47
CA GLY A 50 -0.54 9.95 -2.42
C GLY A 50 -1.31 9.51 -1.19
N TYR A 51 -1.33 8.21 -0.88
CA TYR A 51 -1.95 7.72 0.34
C TYR A 51 -1.17 8.14 1.58
N PRO A 52 -1.86 8.45 2.70
CA PRO A 52 -1.23 8.54 4.01
C PRO A 52 -0.42 7.28 4.31
N ALA A 53 0.64 7.41 5.11
CA ALA A 53 1.52 6.28 5.42
C ALA A 53 0.77 5.11 6.08
N GLU A 54 -0.28 5.43 6.82
CA GLU A 54 -1.12 4.50 7.56
C GLU A 54 -2.03 3.64 6.66
N ILE A 55 -2.28 4.09 5.42
CA ILE A 55 -3.10 3.38 4.44
C ILE A 55 -2.19 2.55 3.52
N VAL A 56 -2.42 1.25 3.50
CA VAL A 56 -1.67 0.32 2.66
C VAL A 56 -2.26 0.23 1.27
N ASP A 57 -3.60 0.10 1.19
CA ASP A 57 -4.30 -0.06 -0.08
C ASP A 57 -5.77 0.40 0.03
N ILE A 58 -6.34 0.82 -1.10
CA ILE A 58 -7.73 1.28 -1.22
C ILE A 58 -8.36 0.70 -2.48
N SER A 59 -9.56 0.20 -2.36
CA SER A 59 -10.42 -0.18 -3.49
C SER A 59 -11.83 0.40 -3.28
N PRO A 60 -12.48 0.98 -4.33
CA PRO A 60 -11.95 1.35 -5.63
C PRO A 60 -10.82 2.38 -5.53
N ALA A 61 -9.91 2.36 -6.51
CA ALA A 61 -8.80 3.32 -6.54
C ALA A 61 -9.31 4.78 -6.66
N PRO A 62 -8.59 5.77 -6.12
CA PRO A 62 -8.95 7.16 -6.29
C PRO A 62 -9.11 7.55 -7.76
N ASN A 63 -10.22 8.20 -8.07
CA ASN A 63 -10.61 8.62 -9.43
C ASN A 63 -10.86 7.46 -10.42
N ASP A 64 -11.14 6.26 -9.93
CA ASP A 64 -11.61 5.17 -10.78
C ASP A 64 -12.96 5.54 -11.42
N ARG A 65 -13.11 5.28 -12.74
CA ARG A 65 -14.24 5.77 -13.55
C ARG A 65 -15.17 4.68 -14.07
N GLN A 66 -14.96 3.44 -13.72
CA GLN A 66 -15.75 2.32 -14.24
C GLN A 66 -16.15 1.35 -13.13
N VAL A 67 -16.57 1.91 -12.01
CA VAL A 67 -16.95 1.13 -10.85
C VAL A 67 -18.38 0.62 -11.02
N LEU A 68 -18.62 -0.63 -10.64
CA LEU A 68 -19.95 -1.20 -10.66
C LEU A 68 -20.75 -0.76 -9.43
N SER A 69 -22.09 -0.74 -9.55
CA SER A 69 -22.97 -0.25 -8.49
C SER A 69 -23.00 -1.07 -7.19
N GLN A 70 -22.35 -2.22 -7.18
CA GLN A 70 -22.22 -3.12 -6.01
C GLN A 70 -20.76 -3.46 -5.69
N THR A 71 -19.82 -2.66 -6.18
CA THR A 71 -18.40 -2.88 -5.89
C THR A 71 -18.13 -2.70 -4.40
N GLU A 72 -17.39 -3.62 -3.81
CA GLU A 72 -16.91 -3.50 -2.43
C GLU A 72 -15.95 -2.31 -2.30
N ILE A 73 -16.17 -1.48 -1.29
CA ILE A 73 -15.19 -0.51 -0.83
C ILE A 73 -14.33 -1.19 0.23
N SER A 74 -13.02 -1.19 0.07
CA SER A 74 -12.09 -1.72 1.05
C SER A 74 -10.92 -0.77 1.29
N VAL A 75 -10.50 -0.67 2.54
CA VAL A 75 -9.32 0.08 2.96
C VAL A 75 -8.47 -0.81 3.85
N ASN A 76 -7.27 -1.09 3.40
CA ASN A 76 -6.27 -1.81 4.17
C ASN A 76 -5.37 -0.81 4.88
N LEU A 77 -5.30 -0.91 6.21
CA LEU A 77 -4.52 -0.03 7.08
C LEU A 77 -3.25 -0.74 7.57
N GLN A 78 -2.34 0.00 8.13
CA GLN A 78 -1.26 -0.58 8.91
C GLN A 78 -1.80 -1.23 10.20
N ASP A 79 -1.07 -2.20 10.71
CA ASP A 79 -1.42 -2.88 11.96
C ASP A 79 -1.59 -1.88 13.11
N GLY A 80 -2.59 -2.12 13.95
CA GLY A 80 -2.88 -1.28 15.11
C GLY A 80 -3.77 -0.06 14.83
N PHE A 81 -4.29 0.06 13.61
CA PHE A 81 -5.27 1.09 13.26
C PHE A 81 -6.67 0.52 13.14
N GLU A 82 -7.67 1.28 13.55
CA GLU A 82 -9.09 1.04 13.36
C GLU A 82 -9.67 2.17 12.50
N ALA A 83 -10.73 1.87 11.73
CA ALA A 83 -11.35 2.84 10.86
C ALA A 83 -12.87 2.72 10.81
N VAL A 84 -13.50 3.80 10.32
CA VAL A 84 -14.89 3.84 9.86
C VAL A 84 -14.94 4.47 8.48
N LEU A 85 -15.94 4.08 7.70
CA LEU A 85 -16.18 4.61 6.36
C LEU A 85 -17.35 5.59 6.38
N VAL A 86 -17.19 6.69 5.65
CA VAL A 86 -18.24 7.66 5.37
C VAL A 86 -18.39 7.73 3.85
N LEU A 87 -19.57 7.46 3.33
CA LEU A 87 -19.87 7.50 1.91
C LEU A 87 -20.92 8.58 1.64
N ASP A 88 -20.59 9.54 0.78
CA ASP A 88 -21.43 10.67 0.43
C ASP A 88 -21.97 11.46 1.66
N GLY A 89 -21.13 11.52 2.71
CA GLY A 89 -21.48 12.18 3.98
C GLY A 89 -22.27 11.30 4.96
N ILE A 90 -22.59 10.07 4.62
CA ILE A 90 -23.27 9.10 5.48
C ILE A 90 -22.23 8.18 6.12
N GLU A 91 -22.12 8.19 7.44
CA GLU A 91 -21.27 7.24 8.17
C GLU A 91 -21.88 5.85 8.10
N ILE A 92 -21.11 4.89 7.61
CA ILE A 92 -21.54 3.49 7.51
C ILE A 92 -21.39 2.82 8.87
N PRO A 93 -22.46 2.24 9.44
CA PRO A 93 -22.34 1.43 10.64
C PRO A 93 -21.28 0.36 10.49
N THR A 94 -20.40 0.21 11.45
CA THR A 94 -19.28 -0.74 11.38
C THR A 94 -19.45 -1.82 12.42
N THR A 95 -19.31 -3.08 12.00
CA THR A 95 -19.29 -4.26 12.87
C THR A 95 -17.87 -4.82 12.88
N ARG A 96 -17.32 -5.06 14.06
CA ARG A 96 -16.04 -5.78 14.18
C ARG A 96 -16.26 -7.26 13.92
N LEU A 97 -15.41 -7.85 13.11
CA LEU A 97 -15.51 -9.26 12.75
C LEU A 97 -15.40 -10.17 13.98
N GLU A 98 -14.60 -9.79 14.96
CA GLU A 98 -14.41 -10.52 16.23
C GLU A 98 -15.65 -10.50 17.13
N ASP A 99 -16.46 -9.44 17.07
CA ASP A 99 -17.71 -9.31 17.84
C ASP A 99 -18.88 -10.00 17.15
N PHE A 100 -18.72 -10.40 15.88
CA PHE A 100 -19.75 -11.06 15.12
C PHE A 100 -19.88 -12.53 15.52
N VAL A 101 -20.94 -12.84 16.23
CA VAL A 101 -21.30 -14.22 16.56
C VAL A 101 -22.25 -14.75 15.48
N PRO A 102 -21.80 -15.63 14.57
CA PRO A 102 -22.69 -16.18 13.57
C PRO A 102 -23.78 -16.99 14.24
N VAL A 103 -25.03 -16.78 13.84
CA VAL A 103 -26.12 -17.67 14.20
C VAL A 103 -25.71 -19.08 13.75
N ALA A 104 -25.78 -20.08 14.67
CA ALA A 104 -25.25 -21.41 14.48
C ALA A 104 -25.60 -21.98 13.09
N ALA A 105 -24.64 -21.84 12.17
CA ALA A 105 -24.80 -22.34 10.82
C ALA A 105 -24.65 -23.86 10.81
N LYS A 106 -25.51 -24.54 10.07
CA LYS A 106 -25.36 -25.97 9.84
C LYS A 106 -24.08 -26.21 9.00
N PRO A 107 -23.41 -27.36 9.16
CA PRO A 107 -22.28 -27.69 8.32
C PRO A 107 -22.60 -27.51 6.84
N GLY A 108 -21.80 -26.67 6.14
CA GLY A 108 -21.99 -26.35 4.72
C GLY A 108 -22.90 -25.15 4.43
N GLN A 109 -23.48 -24.49 5.43
CA GLN A 109 -24.24 -23.27 5.26
C GLN A 109 -23.27 -22.04 5.23
N GLN A 110 -23.48 -21.15 4.28
CA GLN A 110 -22.75 -19.89 4.20
C GLN A 110 -23.16 -18.98 5.37
N ILE A 111 -22.18 -18.36 6.02
CA ILE A 111 -22.42 -17.38 7.07
C ILE A 111 -22.73 -16.03 6.38
N GLU A 112 -23.90 -15.50 6.64
CA GLU A 112 -24.28 -14.17 6.17
C GLU A 112 -23.71 -13.13 7.14
N LEU A 113 -22.92 -12.20 6.60
CA LEU A 113 -22.41 -11.05 7.35
C LEU A 113 -23.52 -10.00 7.49
N PRO A 114 -23.50 -9.17 8.55
CA PRO A 114 -24.47 -8.10 8.70
C PRO A 114 -24.28 -7.06 7.56
N PRO A 115 -25.37 -6.36 7.17
CA PRO A 115 -25.34 -5.36 6.10
C PRO A 115 -24.71 -4.04 6.59
N THR A 116 -23.50 -4.11 7.12
CA THR A 116 -22.69 -3.02 7.68
C THR A 116 -21.29 -3.07 7.10
N ALA A 117 -20.49 -2.04 7.34
CA ALA A 117 -19.07 -2.18 7.14
C ALA A 117 -18.49 -3.22 8.12
N ILE A 118 -17.60 -4.06 7.63
CA ILE A 118 -16.93 -5.07 8.45
C ILE A 118 -15.50 -4.64 8.67
N TYR A 119 -15.11 -4.51 9.94
CA TYR A 119 -13.74 -4.27 10.31
C TYR A 119 -13.10 -5.55 10.83
N ASP A 120 -12.05 -6.01 10.15
CA ASP A 120 -11.21 -7.15 10.51
C ASP A 120 -9.95 -6.63 11.20
N GLN A 121 -9.89 -6.73 12.52
CA GLN A 121 -8.76 -6.26 13.32
C GLN A 121 -7.49 -7.08 13.05
N GLY A 122 -7.63 -8.37 12.75
CA GLY A 122 -6.49 -9.25 12.50
C GLY A 122 -5.71 -8.90 11.23
N ASN A 123 -6.40 -8.31 10.25
CA ASN A 123 -5.83 -7.87 8.97
C ASN A 123 -5.81 -6.35 8.81
N SER A 124 -6.24 -5.58 9.82
CA SER A 124 -6.40 -4.11 9.77
C SER A 124 -7.16 -3.64 8.53
N LEU A 125 -8.20 -4.39 8.17
CA LEU A 125 -8.97 -4.22 6.94
C LEU A 125 -10.41 -3.82 7.26
N ILE A 126 -10.86 -2.68 6.73
CA ILE A 126 -12.28 -2.31 6.70
C ILE A 126 -12.83 -2.49 5.30
N ARG A 127 -14.01 -3.09 5.18
CA ARG A 127 -14.69 -3.30 3.91
C ARG A 127 -16.19 -3.07 4.04
N PHE A 128 -16.79 -2.54 2.99
CA PHE A 128 -18.23 -2.35 2.88
C PHE A 128 -18.69 -2.76 1.49
N GLU A 129 -19.65 -3.66 1.44
CA GLU A 129 -20.31 -4.07 0.20
C GLU A 129 -21.78 -3.60 0.26
N PRO A 130 -22.25 -2.81 -0.74
CA PRO A 130 -23.66 -2.47 -0.84
C PRO A 130 -24.51 -3.74 -1.00
N THR A 131 -25.41 -3.95 -0.07
CA THR A 131 -26.29 -5.12 -0.07
C THR A 131 -27.66 -4.75 0.48
N SER A 132 -28.65 -5.57 0.21
CA SER A 132 -30.00 -5.33 0.71
C SER A 132 -30.03 -5.25 2.23
N GLY A 133 -30.69 -4.22 2.77
CA GLY A 133 -30.74 -3.93 4.20
C GLY A 133 -29.58 -3.10 4.74
N ALA A 134 -28.56 -2.80 3.94
CA ALA A 134 -27.54 -1.85 4.29
C ALA A 134 -28.04 -0.40 4.19
N VAL A 135 -27.33 0.54 4.84
CA VAL A 135 -27.64 1.98 4.73
C VAL A 135 -27.58 2.46 3.27
N ILE A 136 -26.71 1.84 2.48
CA ILE A 136 -26.59 2.03 1.04
C ILE A 136 -26.67 0.65 0.39
N GLU A 137 -27.76 0.36 -0.30
CA GLU A 137 -27.98 -0.93 -0.93
C GLU A 137 -27.32 -1.08 -2.29
N LYS A 138 -27.08 0.04 -2.97
CA LYS A 138 -26.35 0.14 -4.24
C LYS A 138 -25.92 1.58 -4.47
N TYR A 139 -24.84 1.78 -5.19
CA TYR A 139 -24.45 3.11 -5.64
C TYR A 139 -25.31 3.55 -6.83
N THR A 140 -25.63 4.84 -6.84
CA THR A 140 -26.26 5.49 -8.02
C THR A 140 -25.21 5.76 -9.09
N VAL A 141 -25.65 5.99 -10.32
CA VAL A 141 -24.72 6.43 -11.39
C VAL A 141 -24.19 7.82 -11.05
N GLY A 142 -22.88 8.01 -11.14
CA GLY A 142 -22.22 9.28 -10.89
C GLY A 142 -21.01 9.16 -9.96
N ILE A 143 -20.54 10.30 -9.48
CA ILE A 143 -19.35 10.41 -8.62
C ILE A 143 -19.76 10.23 -7.16
N HIS A 144 -19.13 9.28 -6.50
CA HIS A 144 -19.25 9.02 -5.07
C HIS A 144 -17.99 9.46 -4.33
N LYS A 145 -18.17 10.03 -3.14
CA LYS A 145 -17.07 10.46 -2.27
C LYS A 145 -17.00 9.54 -1.06
N VAL A 146 -15.83 8.96 -0.86
CA VAL A 146 -15.53 8.13 0.30
C VAL A 146 -14.55 8.85 1.20
N LYS A 147 -14.82 8.83 2.49
CA LYS A 147 -13.91 9.27 3.53
C LYS A 147 -13.65 8.10 4.48
N CYS A 148 -12.40 7.71 4.62
CA CYS A 148 -11.95 6.81 5.67
C CYS A 148 -11.48 7.65 6.85
N ILE A 149 -12.08 7.44 8.02
CA ILE A 149 -11.66 8.05 9.29
C ILE A 149 -10.98 6.94 10.07
N PHE A 150 -9.70 7.10 10.37
CA PHE A 150 -8.89 6.08 11.00
C PHE A 150 -8.09 6.64 12.18
N TRP A 151 -7.80 5.79 13.15
CA TRP A 151 -7.05 6.14 14.35
C TRP A 151 -6.28 4.93 14.88
N LYS A 152 -5.25 5.19 15.66
CA LYS A 152 -4.61 4.10 16.40
C LYS A 152 -5.55 3.60 17.49
N ILE A 153 -5.66 2.28 17.62
CA ILE A 153 -6.53 1.64 18.61
C ILE A 153 -6.20 2.13 20.02
N GLU A 154 -4.90 2.32 20.32
CA GLU A 154 -4.43 2.79 21.62
C GLU A 154 -4.82 4.25 21.94
N GLU A 155 -4.93 5.10 20.91
CA GLU A 155 -5.23 6.54 21.06
C GLU A 155 -6.73 6.82 21.00
N GLY A 156 -7.49 5.92 20.39
CA GLY A 156 -8.93 6.02 20.23
C GLY A 156 -9.37 7.07 19.20
N ARG A 157 -10.67 7.06 18.90
CA ARG A 157 -11.27 7.89 17.85
C ARG A 157 -11.06 9.42 18.01
N ALA A 158 -10.78 9.90 19.21
CA ALA A 158 -10.54 11.33 19.44
C ALA A 158 -9.28 11.86 18.73
N ALA A 159 -8.29 10.99 18.46
CA ALA A 159 -7.07 11.29 17.73
C ALA A 159 -7.15 10.84 16.24
N SER A 160 -8.35 10.80 15.67
CA SER A 160 -8.54 10.29 14.31
C SER A 160 -7.98 11.22 13.24
N HIS A 161 -7.47 10.61 12.20
CA HIS A 161 -7.13 11.21 10.92
C HIS A 161 -8.16 10.82 9.87
N SER A 162 -8.16 11.49 8.72
CA SER A 162 -9.05 11.11 7.63
C SER A 162 -8.38 11.24 6.28
N TYR A 163 -8.76 10.35 5.37
CA TYR A 163 -8.40 10.41 3.96
C TYR A 163 -9.67 10.34 3.12
N GLU A 164 -9.77 11.18 2.09
CA GLU A 164 -10.95 11.28 1.23
C GLU A 164 -10.56 11.04 -0.22
N TRP A 165 -11.36 10.25 -0.93
CA TRP A 165 -11.20 10.01 -2.36
C TRP A 165 -12.56 9.90 -3.02
N SER A 166 -12.58 9.81 -4.34
CA SER A 166 -13.81 9.62 -5.11
C SER A 166 -13.63 8.56 -6.19
N PHE A 167 -14.74 7.96 -6.59
CA PHE A 167 -14.82 7.07 -7.75
C PHE A 167 -16.12 7.35 -8.51
N GLU A 168 -16.20 6.90 -9.77
CA GLU A 168 -17.36 7.12 -10.63
C GLU A 168 -18.01 5.79 -11.00
N VAL A 169 -19.31 5.70 -10.76
CA VAL A 169 -20.16 4.56 -11.10
C VAL A 169 -20.86 4.82 -12.43
N LEU A 170 -20.83 3.82 -13.32
CA LEU A 170 -21.48 3.87 -14.65
C LEU A 170 -22.88 3.29 -14.62
#